data_70a1d56aac9ea082f6d1e1e6b024494d
#
_entry.id   70a1d56aac9ea082f6d1e1e6b024494d
#
_cell.length_a   1.000
_cell.length_b   1.000
_cell.length_c   1.000
_cell.angle_alpha   90.00
_cell.angle_beta   90.00
_cell.angle_gamma   90.00
#
_symmetry.space_group_name_H-M   'P 1'
#
loop_
_entity.id
_entity.type
_entity.pdbx_description
1 polymer ?
#
loop_
_entity_poly.entity_id
_entity_poly.type
_entity_poly.pdbx_seq_one_letter_code
_entity_poly.pdbx_strand_id
1 'polypeptide(L)'
;AYEISRGDWSSDVCLPISVMCGSAFKNKGVQALLDAVCSYLPSPLDLPPVSGTNPDNDQEVTRKPSNDEPFSALAFKIATDPFVGRLCFFRVYSGTLDAGSYIFNNRNGKKERISRLMQMHSNKQNPIDKVVAGDICAGVGFKDIKTGDTLSDEKSKIVLESMSFPDPVIGYAIEPKQQADVDKLGMAVSKLIEEDPTLRVNTDEETGQTVLRGMGELHLEIIID
;
A
#
# COMPACT_ATOMS: atom_id res chain seq x y z
N ALA A 1 22.62 27.43 4.83
CA ALA A 1 22.33 26.06 5.25
C ALA A 1 21.41 26.14 6.47
N TYR A 2 20.14 25.80 6.31
CA TYR A 2 19.23 25.69 7.45
C TYR A 2 19.38 24.30 8.03
N GLU A 3 19.77 24.21 9.29
CA GLU A 3 19.71 22.97 10.06
C GLU A 3 18.24 22.59 10.21
N ILE A 4 17.82 21.52 9.52
CA ILE A 4 16.53 20.89 9.79
C ILE A 4 16.73 20.06 11.06
N SER A 5 16.22 20.56 12.17
CA SER A 5 16.19 19.82 13.42
C SER A 5 15.42 18.52 13.20
N ARG A 6 16.03 17.39 13.51
CA ARG A 6 15.37 16.08 13.57
C ARG A 6 14.41 16.08 14.76
N GLY A 7 13.20 16.59 14.54
CA GLY A 7 12.16 16.69 15.57
C GLY A 7 11.22 15.50 15.50
N ASP A 8 10.68 15.15 16.66
CA ASP A 8 9.62 14.18 16.84
C ASP A 8 8.48 14.37 15.86
N TRP A 9 8.08 13.32 15.18
CA TRP A 9 6.95 13.28 14.25
C TRP A 9 5.60 13.21 15.00
N SER A 10 5.48 13.83 16.15
CA SER A 10 4.20 13.96 16.84
C SER A 10 3.33 15.00 16.14
N SER A 11 2.03 14.78 16.14
CA SER A 11 0.99 15.48 15.38
C SER A 11 0.90 17.01 15.57
N ASP A 12 1.70 17.60 16.44
CA ASP A 12 1.64 19.03 16.79
C ASP A 12 2.83 19.87 16.29
N VAL A 13 3.73 19.29 15.50
CA VAL A 13 4.90 20.01 14.96
C VAL A 13 4.61 20.45 13.54
N CYS A 14 4.59 21.76 13.33
CA CYS A 14 4.58 22.36 12.00
C CYS A 14 5.88 22.01 11.29
N LEU A 15 5.89 20.93 10.50
CA LEU A 15 7.06 20.49 9.75
C LEU A 15 7.41 21.51 8.67
N PRO A 16 8.67 21.94 8.53
CA PRO A 16 9.09 22.81 7.44
C PRO A 16 8.89 22.08 6.11
N ILE A 17 8.15 22.71 5.18
CA ILE A 17 7.97 22.23 3.83
C ILE A 17 9.07 22.80 2.96
N SER A 18 9.90 21.94 2.36
CA SER A 18 10.91 22.35 1.39
C SER A 18 10.26 22.54 0.02
N VAL A 19 10.37 23.75 -0.53
CA VAL A 19 9.80 24.10 -1.84
C VAL A 19 10.93 24.23 -2.85
N MET A 20 10.78 23.60 -4.00
CA MET A 20 11.75 23.63 -5.09
C MET A 20 11.06 23.97 -6.42
N CYS A 21 11.78 24.63 -7.31
CA CYS A 21 11.29 24.96 -8.64
C CYS A 21 11.96 24.07 -9.70
N GLY A 22 11.18 23.61 -10.67
CA GLY A 22 11.69 22.81 -11.77
C GLY A 22 10.71 22.69 -12.93
N SER A 23 11.15 22.09 -14.01
CA SER A 23 10.33 21.70 -15.14
C SER A 23 10.78 20.32 -15.61
N ALA A 24 10.08 19.28 -15.19
CA ALA A 24 10.40 17.89 -15.53
C ALA A 24 10.37 17.68 -17.05
N PHE A 25 9.39 18.26 -17.74
CA PHE A 25 9.27 18.19 -19.19
C PHE A 25 10.49 18.77 -19.93
N LYS A 26 11.10 19.82 -19.38
CA LYS A 26 12.33 20.45 -19.93
C LYS A 26 13.60 19.89 -19.32
N ASN A 27 13.50 18.87 -18.48
CA ASN A 27 14.62 18.26 -17.74
C ASN A 27 15.43 19.30 -16.91
N LYS A 28 14.74 20.25 -16.29
CA LYS A 28 15.32 21.29 -15.43
C LYS A 28 14.97 21.06 -13.97
N GLY A 29 15.98 21.11 -13.10
CA GLY A 29 15.80 20.95 -11.65
C GLY A 29 15.55 19.51 -11.16
N VAL A 30 15.57 18.50 -12.03
CA VAL A 30 15.34 17.09 -11.66
C VAL A 30 16.45 16.55 -10.76
N GLN A 31 17.71 16.83 -11.10
CA GLN A 31 18.86 16.41 -10.28
C GLN A 31 18.81 17.03 -8.88
N ALA A 32 18.51 18.35 -8.81
CA ALA A 32 18.39 19.05 -7.52
C ALA A 32 17.26 18.45 -6.66
N LEU A 33 16.14 18.00 -7.27
CA LEU A 33 15.07 17.29 -6.56
C LEU A 33 15.55 15.94 -6.02
N LEU A 34 16.28 15.17 -6.81
CA LEU A 34 16.83 13.88 -6.38
C LEU A 34 17.86 14.05 -5.25
N ASP A 35 18.72 15.05 -5.36
CA ASP A 35 19.67 15.40 -4.28
C ASP A 35 18.95 15.80 -2.99
N ALA A 36 17.85 16.57 -3.11
CA ALA A 36 17.02 16.94 -1.97
C ALA A 36 16.34 15.73 -1.32
N VAL A 37 15.86 14.77 -2.11
CA VAL A 37 15.32 13.49 -1.59
C VAL A 37 16.38 12.76 -0.75
N CYS A 38 17.61 12.65 -1.28
CA CYS A 38 18.69 11.99 -0.55
C CYS A 38 19.12 12.75 0.72
N SER A 39 19.04 14.09 0.69
CA SER A 39 19.50 14.93 1.81
C SER A 39 18.47 15.14 2.91
N TYR A 40 17.18 15.14 2.57
CA TYR A 40 16.11 15.57 3.48
C TYR A 40 15.21 14.42 3.95
N LEU A 41 15.05 13.35 3.16
CA LEU A 41 14.25 12.21 3.62
C LEU A 41 15.06 11.31 4.53
N PRO A 42 14.47 10.87 5.68
CA PRO A 42 15.16 9.96 6.59
C PRO A 42 15.29 8.57 5.98
N SER A 43 16.42 7.92 6.25
CA SER A 43 16.54 6.49 5.96
C SER A 43 15.76 5.66 7.00
N PRO A 44 15.46 4.39 6.73
CA PRO A 44 14.85 3.50 7.73
C PRO A 44 15.62 3.42 9.06
N LEU A 45 16.94 3.61 9.03
CA LEU A 45 17.80 3.58 10.22
C LEU A 45 17.76 4.89 11.03
N ASP A 46 17.30 5.98 10.42
CA ASP A 46 17.17 7.29 11.10
C ASP A 46 15.84 7.40 11.87
N LEU A 47 14.91 6.47 11.62
CA LEU A 47 13.60 6.45 12.25
C LEU A 47 13.62 5.59 13.54
N PRO A 48 12.75 5.90 14.52
CA PRO A 48 12.57 5.02 15.67
C PRO A 48 12.05 3.64 15.22
N PRO A 49 12.22 2.60 16.06
CA PRO A 49 11.59 1.31 15.82
C PRO A 49 10.09 1.45 15.60
N VAL A 50 9.55 0.69 14.63
CA VAL A 50 8.12 0.70 14.40
C VAL A 50 7.39 -0.01 15.55
N SER A 51 6.33 0.61 16.05
CA SER A 51 5.44 0.03 17.06
C SER A 51 4.23 -0.62 16.40
N GLY A 52 3.71 -1.64 17.05
CA GLY A 52 2.48 -2.31 16.68
C GLY A 52 1.93 -3.12 17.84
N THR A 53 0.80 -3.76 17.65
CA THR A 53 0.12 -4.56 18.66
C THR A 53 0.17 -6.04 18.30
N ASN A 54 0.45 -6.87 19.27
CA ASN A 54 0.35 -8.32 19.10
C ASN A 54 -1.13 -8.73 19.15
N PRO A 55 -1.69 -9.33 18.10
CA PRO A 55 -3.11 -9.67 18.03
C PRO A 55 -3.56 -10.78 18.98
N ASP A 56 -2.62 -11.53 19.58
CA ASP A 56 -2.96 -12.63 20.49
C ASP A 56 -3.15 -12.15 21.95
N ASN A 57 -2.52 -11.03 22.34
CA ASN A 57 -2.53 -10.57 23.74
C ASN A 57 -2.66 -9.04 23.91
N ASP A 58 -2.88 -8.30 22.83
CA ASP A 58 -3.01 -6.84 22.77
C ASP A 58 -1.82 -6.07 23.36
N GLN A 59 -0.65 -6.70 23.49
CA GLN A 59 0.55 -6.03 23.98
C GLN A 59 1.23 -5.25 22.87
N GLU A 60 1.76 -4.09 23.25
CA GLU A 60 2.61 -3.31 22.34
C GLU A 60 3.92 -4.05 22.07
N VAL A 61 4.28 -4.14 20.81
CA VAL A 61 5.50 -4.78 20.31
C VAL A 61 6.21 -3.81 19.38
N THR A 62 7.52 -3.70 19.52
CA THR A 62 8.35 -2.88 18.64
C THR A 62 9.23 -3.73 17.75
N ARG A 63 9.57 -3.21 16.55
CA ARG A 63 10.50 -3.82 15.61
C ARG A 63 11.53 -2.81 15.15
N LYS A 64 12.80 -3.19 15.25
CA LYS A 64 13.91 -2.38 14.71
C LYS A 64 14.06 -2.65 13.22
N PRO A 65 14.51 -1.68 12.43
CA PRO A 65 14.80 -1.88 11.00
C PRO A 65 16.09 -2.68 10.79
N SER A 66 16.05 -3.97 11.19
CA SER A 66 17.17 -4.91 11.11
C SER A 66 16.74 -6.19 10.43
N ASN A 67 17.67 -6.80 9.68
CA ASN A 67 17.47 -8.08 9.00
C ASN A 67 17.39 -9.27 9.97
N ASP A 68 17.93 -9.12 11.18
CA ASP A 68 17.97 -10.17 12.22
C ASP A 68 16.69 -10.21 13.07
N GLU A 69 15.83 -9.19 12.93
CA GLU A 69 14.52 -9.13 13.59
C GLU A 69 13.51 -10.07 12.90
N PRO A 70 12.44 -10.48 13.60
CA PRO A 70 11.33 -11.18 12.96
C PRO A 70 10.72 -10.35 11.83
N PHE A 71 10.31 -11.01 10.75
CA PHE A 71 9.75 -10.34 9.60
C PHE A 71 8.48 -9.57 9.95
N SER A 72 8.42 -8.31 9.50
CA SER A 72 7.19 -7.52 9.48
C SER A 72 7.14 -6.59 8.28
N ALA A 73 5.97 -6.51 7.65
CA ALA A 73 5.72 -5.66 6.48
C ALA A 73 4.28 -5.16 6.45
N LEU A 74 4.06 -4.03 5.80
CA LEU A 74 2.74 -3.45 5.56
C LEU A 74 2.43 -3.45 4.07
N ALA A 75 1.32 -4.09 3.70
CA ALA A 75 0.76 -4.02 2.36
C ALA A 75 0.08 -2.67 2.17
N PHE A 76 0.65 -1.78 1.36
CA PHE A 76 0.15 -0.42 1.23
C PHE A 76 -0.58 -0.14 -0.09
N LYS A 77 -0.45 -1.03 -1.08
CA LYS A 77 -1.15 -0.90 -2.36
C LYS A 77 -1.37 -2.26 -3.01
N ILE A 78 -2.56 -2.45 -3.54
CA ILE A 78 -2.89 -3.55 -4.45
C ILE A 78 -3.01 -2.98 -5.87
N ALA A 79 -2.51 -3.70 -6.86
CA ALA A 79 -2.70 -3.39 -8.27
C ALA A 79 -2.99 -4.67 -9.05
N THR A 80 -3.77 -4.57 -10.09
CA THR A 80 -4.05 -5.69 -11.00
C THR A 80 -3.20 -5.55 -12.25
N ASP A 81 -2.39 -6.56 -12.51
CA ASP A 81 -1.57 -6.66 -13.71
C ASP A 81 -2.21 -7.67 -14.68
N PRO A 82 -2.32 -7.34 -15.99
CA PRO A 82 -2.95 -8.24 -16.96
C PRO A 82 -2.25 -9.60 -17.13
N PHE A 83 -0.94 -9.68 -16.83
CA PHE A 83 -0.11 -10.86 -17.08
C PHE A 83 0.14 -11.69 -15.82
N VAL A 84 0.34 -11.05 -14.70
CA VAL A 84 0.68 -11.72 -13.43
C VAL A 84 -0.46 -11.73 -12.41
N GLY A 85 -1.55 -11.04 -12.72
CA GLY A 85 -2.71 -10.93 -11.84
C GLY A 85 -2.49 -9.92 -10.72
N ARG A 86 -2.87 -10.29 -9.50
CA ARG A 86 -2.79 -9.39 -8.33
C ARG A 86 -1.34 -9.17 -7.89
N LEU A 87 -0.92 -7.92 -7.89
CA LEU A 87 0.34 -7.42 -7.33
C LEU A 87 0.06 -6.75 -5.99
N CYS A 88 0.71 -7.19 -4.94
CA CYS A 88 0.67 -6.53 -3.64
C CYS A 88 1.99 -5.80 -3.41
N PHE A 89 1.93 -4.49 -3.31
CA PHE A 89 3.07 -3.67 -2.91
C PHE A 89 3.14 -3.60 -1.39
N PHE A 90 4.28 -3.93 -0.83
CA PHE A 90 4.49 -3.87 0.60
C PHE A 90 5.87 -3.30 0.94
N ARG A 91 5.94 -2.65 2.11
CA ARG A 91 7.17 -2.17 2.72
C ARG A 91 7.59 -3.10 3.84
N VAL A 92 8.84 -3.54 3.82
CA VAL A 92 9.43 -4.34 4.89
C VAL A 92 9.95 -3.41 5.98
N TYR A 93 9.47 -3.59 7.21
CA TYR A 93 9.92 -2.82 8.37
C TYR A 93 11.01 -3.54 9.16
N SER A 94 10.96 -4.87 9.20
CA SER A 94 11.96 -5.69 9.89
C SER A 94 12.10 -7.06 9.25
N GLY A 95 13.22 -7.70 9.48
CA GLY A 95 13.50 -9.05 9.03
C GLY A 95 13.76 -9.17 7.54
N THR A 96 13.68 -10.38 7.05
CA THR A 96 13.92 -10.73 5.64
C THR A 96 12.88 -11.72 5.14
N LEU A 97 12.64 -11.75 3.84
CA LEU A 97 11.69 -12.65 3.22
C LEU A 97 12.23 -13.17 1.88
N ASP A 98 12.22 -14.48 1.71
CA ASP A 98 12.65 -15.14 0.48
C ASP A 98 11.44 -15.42 -0.44
N ALA A 99 11.66 -15.35 -1.75
CA ALA A 99 10.66 -15.73 -2.74
C ALA A 99 10.27 -17.21 -2.57
N GLY A 100 8.99 -17.53 -2.76
CA GLY A 100 8.45 -18.88 -2.57
C GLY A 100 8.11 -19.25 -1.14
N SER A 101 8.43 -18.41 -0.16
CA SER A 101 8.16 -18.65 1.26
C SER A 101 6.71 -18.35 1.67
N TYR A 102 6.40 -18.66 2.92
CA TYR A 102 5.10 -18.39 3.53
C TYR A 102 5.23 -17.25 4.55
N ILE A 103 4.23 -16.40 4.58
CA ILE A 103 4.05 -15.35 5.58
C ILE A 103 2.68 -15.47 6.23
N PHE A 104 2.50 -14.84 7.38
CA PHE A 104 1.25 -14.79 8.10
C PHE A 104 0.57 -13.44 7.88
N ASN A 105 -0.69 -13.47 7.42
CA ASN A 105 -1.52 -12.27 7.32
C ASN A 105 -2.32 -12.11 8.62
N ASN A 106 -2.01 -11.07 9.37
CA ASN A 106 -2.59 -10.85 10.71
C ASN A 106 -4.07 -10.48 10.67
N ARG A 107 -4.59 -9.91 9.55
CA ARG A 107 -6.02 -9.59 9.41
C ARG A 107 -6.89 -10.84 9.34
N ASN A 108 -6.54 -11.80 8.49
CA ASN A 108 -7.36 -13.01 8.26
C ASN A 108 -6.89 -14.23 9.03
N GLY A 109 -5.76 -14.14 9.75
CA GLY A 109 -5.21 -15.22 10.54
C GLY A 109 -4.71 -16.41 9.72
N LYS A 110 -4.37 -16.20 8.44
CA LYS A 110 -3.97 -17.27 7.51
C LYS A 110 -2.54 -17.09 7.00
N LYS A 111 -1.95 -18.23 6.65
CA LYS A 111 -0.68 -18.24 5.91
C LYS A 111 -0.93 -17.97 4.45
N GLU A 112 -0.20 -17.02 3.91
CA GLU A 112 -0.17 -16.67 2.49
C GLU A 112 1.17 -17.11 1.88
N ARG A 113 1.13 -17.64 0.67
CA ARG A 113 2.35 -18.00 -0.06
C ARG A 113 2.71 -16.90 -1.04
N ILE A 114 3.91 -16.36 -0.90
CA ILE A 114 4.48 -15.44 -1.90
C ILE A 114 5.20 -16.28 -2.95
N SER A 115 4.64 -16.37 -4.13
CA SER A 115 5.24 -17.17 -5.20
C SER A 115 6.45 -16.49 -5.82
N ARG A 116 6.38 -15.17 -6.01
CA ARG A 116 7.45 -14.34 -6.58
C ARG A 116 7.52 -12.99 -5.87
N LEU A 117 8.75 -12.49 -5.75
CA LEU A 117 9.06 -11.13 -5.31
C LEU A 117 9.60 -10.34 -6.51
N MET A 118 9.20 -9.08 -6.63
CA MET A 118 9.57 -8.22 -7.73
C MET A 118 9.99 -6.84 -7.24
N GLN A 119 11.11 -6.36 -7.72
CA GLN A 119 11.48 -4.96 -7.63
C GLN A 119 10.90 -4.23 -8.83
N MET A 120 10.00 -3.30 -8.56
CA MET A 120 9.32 -2.55 -9.61
C MET A 120 10.13 -1.33 -10.01
N HIS A 121 10.29 -1.15 -11.32
CA HIS A 121 10.91 0.03 -11.89
C HIS A 121 10.05 0.53 -13.05
N SER A 122 9.21 1.52 -12.80
CA SER A 122 8.14 1.92 -13.71
C SER A 122 7.20 0.73 -13.99
N ASN A 123 7.03 0.33 -15.24
CA ASN A 123 6.28 -0.85 -15.68
C ASN A 123 7.13 -2.14 -15.77
N LYS A 124 8.43 -2.06 -15.48
CA LYS A 124 9.31 -3.24 -15.48
C LYS A 124 9.24 -3.97 -14.17
N GLN A 125 9.10 -5.29 -14.26
CA GLN A 125 9.02 -6.22 -13.14
C GLN A 125 10.33 -7.00 -13.09
N ASN A 126 11.23 -6.63 -12.19
CA ASN A 126 12.51 -7.31 -12.02
C ASN A 126 12.37 -8.36 -10.90
N PRO A 127 12.42 -9.68 -11.20
CA PRO A 127 12.37 -10.70 -10.16
C PRO A 127 13.54 -10.56 -9.20
N ILE A 128 13.27 -10.74 -7.91
CA ILE A 128 14.28 -10.78 -6.86
C ILE A 128 14.05 -12.01 -5.98
N ASP A 129 15.11 -12.56 -5.44
CA ASP A 129 15.03 -13.77 -4.62
C ASP A 129 14.73 -13.47 -3.16
N LYS A 130 15.09 -12.29 -2.68
CA LYS A 130 14.99 -11.89 -1.29
C LYS A 130 14.73 -10.40 -1.14
N VAL A 131 13.99 -10.03 -0.11
CA VAL A 131 13.81 -8.64 0.37
C VAL A 131 14.27 -8.53 1.81
N VAL A 132 14.71 -7.34 2.20
CA VAL A 132 15.27 -7.02 3.51
C VAL A 132 14.58 -5.83 4.16
N ALA A 133 14.87 -5.59 5.44
CA ALA A 133 14.33 -4.45 6.18
C ALA A 133 14.62 -3.12 5.47
N GLY A 134 13.59 -2.31 5.26
CA GLY A 134 13.64 -1.04 4.54
C GLY A 134 13.24 -1.11 3.06
N ASP A 135 13.21 -2.30 2.47
CA ASP A 135 12.83 -2.47 1.07
C ASP A 135 11.33 -2.24 0.82
N ILE A 136 11.05 -1.79 -0.40
CA ILE A 136 9.70 -1.77 -0.98
C ILE A 136 9.72 -2.69 -2.20
N CYS A 137 8.81 -3.63 -2.23
CA CYS A 137 8.70 -4.59 -3.33
C CYS A 137 7.25 -4.95 -3.64
N ALA A 138 7.05 -5.66 -4.75
CA ALA A 138 5.76 -6.24 -5.11
C ALA A 138 5.82 -7.77 -4.97
N GLY A 139 4.81 -8.34 -4.32
CA GLY A 139 4.64 -9.78 -4.18
C GLY A 139 3.47 -10.29 -5.01
N VAL A 140 3.63 -11.51 -5.54
CA VAL A 140 2.61 -12.23 -6.31
C VAL A 140 2.28 -13.55 -5.63
N GLY A 141 1.02 -13.95 -5.73
CA GLY A 141 0.57 -15.26 -5.22
C GLY A 141 -0.33 -15.18 -4.00
N PHE A 142 -0.57 -14.00 -3.47
CA PHE A 142 -1.54 -13.79 -2.39
C PHE A 142 -2.95 -14.14 -2.82
N LYS A 143 -3.69 -14.83 -1.95
CA LYS A 143 -5.08 -15.21 -2.19
C LYS A 143 -6.06 -14.18 -1.63
N ASP A 144 -5.82 -13.73 -0.41
CA ASP A 144 -6.71 -12.80 0.30
C ASP A 144 -5.88 -11.73 1.03
N ILE A 145 -5.40 -10.75 0.27
CA ILE A 145 -4.67 -9.61 0.79
C ILE A 145 -5.41 -8.31 0.46
N LYS A 146 -5.39 -7.37 1.40
CA LYS A 146 -5.97 -6.04 1.24
C LYS A 146 -4.95 -4.96 1.57
N THR A 147 -5.17 -3.78 1.02
CA THR A 147 -4.43 -2.58 1.40
C THR A 147 -4.61 -2.31 2.90
N GLY A 148 -3.51 -2.12 3.62
CA GLY A 148 -3.48 -1.98 5.08
C GLY A 148 -3.20 -3.27 5.85
N ASP A 149 -3.13 -4.44 5.18
CA ASP A 149 -2.81 -5.69 5.86
C ASP A 149 -1.36 -5.71 6.36
N THR A 150 -1.18 -6.14 7.60
CA THR A 150 0.15 -6.41 8.15
C THR A 150 0.52 -7.87 7.94
N LEU A 151 1.70 -8.06 7.36
CA LEU A 151 2.33 -9.35 7.10
C LEU A 151 3.44 -9.58 8.11
N SER A 152 3.50 -10.74 8.75
CA SER A 152 4.50 -11.05 9.77
C SER A 152 4.91 -12.51 9.77
N ASP A 153 5.89 -12.85 10.60
CA ASP A 153 6.14 -14.22 10.99
C ASP A 153 4.99 -14.74 11.86
N GLU A 154 4.60 -16.00 11.66
CA GLU A 154 3.54 -16.65 12.44
C GLU A 154 3.85 -16.72 13.94
N LYS A 155 5.13 -16.92 14.29
CA LYS A 155 5.58 -17.04 15.68
C LYS A 155 5.78 -15.71 16.39
N SER A 156 5.88 -14.63 15.62
CA SER A 156 6.19 -13.28 16.12
C SER A 156 5.24 -12.28 15.50
N LYS A 157 3.94 -12.46 15.79
CA LYS A 157 2.88 -11.64 15.22
C LYS A 157 2.98 -10.19 15.67
N ILE A 158 2.65 -9.30 14.76
CA ILE A 158 2.51 -7.87 15.00
C ILE A 158 1.48 -7.30 14.02
N VAL A 159 0.62 -6.44 14.49
CA VAL A 159 -0.27 -5.61 13.68
C VAL A 159 0.29 -4.20 13.74
N LEU A 160 0.78 -3.71 12.61
CA LEU A 160 1.25 -2.33 12.46
C LEU A 160 0.04 -1.40 12.40
N GLU A 161 0.28 -0.12 12.60
CA GLU A 161 -0.79 0.89 12.52
C GLU A 161 -1.54 0.77 11.19
N SER A 162 -2.86 0.69 11.27
CA SER A 162 -3.71 0.58 10.08
C SER A 162 -3.80 1.92 9.35
N MET A 163 -3.73 1.88 8.03
CA MET A 163 -3.97 3.06 7.21
C MET A 163 -5.44 3.47 7.32
N SER A 164 -5.68 4.74 7.64
CA SER A 164 -7.01 5.34 7.64
C SER A 164 -7.31 5.94 6.27
N PHE A 165 -8.41 5.53 5.65
CA PHE A 165 -8.87 6.08 4.38
C PHE A 165 -10.12 6.93 4.64
N PRO A 166 -10.23 8.11 4.00
CA PRO A 166 -11.41 8.93 4.13
C PRO A 166 -12.64 8.25 3.49
N ASP A 167 -13.81 8.53 4.04
CA ASP A 167 -15.05 8.04 3.47
C ASP A 167 -15.37 8.77 2.15
N PRO A 168 -15.96 8.08 1.17
CA PRO A 168 -16.34 8.67 -0.10
C PRO A 168 -17.44 9.73 0.07
N VAL A 169 -17.33 10.81 -0.70
CA VAL A 169 -18.20 12.00 -0.55
C VAL A 169 -19.30 12.09 -1.61
N ILE A 170 -19.16 11.41 -2.75
CA ILE A 170 -20.12 11.43 -3.87
C ILE A 170 -20.36 10.02 -4.41
N GLY A 171 -21.53 9.77 -4.99
CA GLY A 171 -21.87 8.48 -5.61
C GLY A 171 -22.58 8.64 -6.93
N TYR A 172 -22.27 7.75 -7.87
CA TYR A 172 -22.96 7.60 -9.16
C TYR A 172 -23.59 6.24 -9.27
N ALA A 173 -24.83 6.21 -9.75
CA ALA A 173 -25.46 4.95 -10.17
C ALA A 173 -24.79 4.49 -11.46
N ILE A 174 -24.35 3.24 -11.48
CA ILE A 174 -23.68 2.62 -12.63
C ILE A 174 -24.53 1.47 -13.15
N GLU A 175 -24.70 1.42 -14.47
CA GLU A 175 -25.41 0.36 -15.13
C GLU A 175 -24.63 -0.13 -16.37
N PRO A 176 -24.64 -1.44 -16.65
CA PRO A 176 -24.00 -1.93 -17.86
C PRO A 176 -24.81 -1.51 -19.09
N LYS A 177 -24.13 -1.20 -20.20
CA LYS A 177 -24.79 -0.86 -21.48
C LYS A 177 -25.63 -2.01 -22.04
N GLN A 178 -25.28 -3.25 -21.70
CA GLN A 178 -25.97 -4.46 -22.13
C GLN A 178 -26.16 -5.42 -20.97
N GLN A 179 -27.30 -6.11 -20.93
CA GLN A 179 -27.60 -7.10 -19.88
C GLN A 179 -26.54 -8.22 -19.78
N ALA A 180 -25.92 -8.59 -20.91
CA ALA A 180 -24.86 -9.60 -20.96
C ALA A 180 -23.55 -9.19 -20.25
N ASP A 181 -23.40 -7.91 -19.92
CA ASP A 181 -22.17 -7.38 -19.29
C ASP A 181 -22.30 -7.18 -17.77
N VAL A 182 -23.43 -7.55 -17.16
CA VAL A 182 -23.65 -7.45 -15.71
C VAL A 182 -22.56 -8.15 -14.92
N ASP A 183 -22.23 -9.39 -15.27
CA ASP A 183 -21.18 -10.16 -14.59
C ASP A 183 -19.79 -9.54 -14.76
N LYS A 184 -19.50 -8.99 -15.93
CA LYS A 184 -18.24 -8.30 -16.19
C LYS A 184 -18.12 -7.02 -15.38
N LEU A 185 -19.22 -6.24 -15.28
CA LEU A 185 -19.27 -5.05 -14.44
C LEU A 185 -18.97 -5.42 -12.96
N GLY A 186 -19.63 -6.46 -12.45
CA GLY A 186 -19.41 -6.93 -11.08
C GLY A 186 -17.94 -7.31 -10.81
N MET A 187 -17.31 -8.03 -11.77
CA MET A 187 -15.89 -8.38 -11.66
C MET A 187 -14.96 -7.16 -11.75
N ALA A 188 -15.25 -6.20 -12.65
CA ALA A 188 -14.46 -4.99 -12.80
C ALA A 188 -14.52 -4.12 -11.53
N VAL A 189 -15.73 -3.90 -11.01
CA VAL A 189 -15.96 -3.15 -9.78
C VAL A 189 -15.26 -3.80 -8.58
N SER A 190 -15.32 -5.12 -8.46
CA SER A 190 -14.62 -5.84 -7.38
C SER A 190 -13.11 -5.61 -7.42
N LYS A 191 -12.49 -5.61 -8.61
CA LYS A 191 -11.06 -5.32 -8.76
C LYS A 191 -10.73 -3.88 -8.40
N LEU A 192 -11.55 -2.93 -8.83
CA LEU A 192 -11.35 -1.51 -8.52
C LEU A 192 -11.40 -1.23 -7.02
N ILE A 193 -12.33 -1.86 -6.27
CA ILE A 193 -12.40 -1.74 -4.80
C ILE A 193 -11.17 -2.34 -4.13
N GLU A 194 -10.58 -3.41 -4.69
CA GLU A 194 -9.33 -3.97 -4.17
C GLU A 194 -8.14 -3.02 -4.37
N GLU A 195 -8.11 -2.30 -5.50
CA GLU A 195 -7.04 -1.37 -5.85
C GLU A 195 -7.14 -0.03 -5.13
N ASP A 196 -8.37 0.46 -4.97
CA ASP A 196 -8.66 1.75 -4.34
C ASP A 196 -9.54 1.59 -3.09
N PRO A 197 -8.96 1.67 -1.89
CA PRO A 197 -9.69 1.53 -0.64
C PRO A 197 -10.64 2.70 -0.33
N THR A 198 -10.61 3.79 -1.10
CA THR A 198 -11.57 4.91 -0.96
C THR A 198 -12.85 4.69 -1.74
N LEU A 199 -12.88 3.71 -2.65
CA LEU A 199 -14.09 3.33 -3.36
C LEU A 199 -15.02 2.49 -2.49
N ARG A 200 -16.32 2.74 -2.62
CA ARG A 200 -17.38 1.92 -2.02
C ARG A 200 -18.44 1.62 -3.06
N VAL A 201 -18.96 0.41 -2.99
CA VAL A 201 -20.08 0.00 -3.85
C VAL A 201 -21.19 -0.55 -2.98
N ASN A 202 -22.38 -0.03 -3.19
CA ASN A 202 -23.59 -0.48 -2.53
C ASN A 202 -24.69 -0.66 -3.58
N THR A 203 -25.56 -1.62 -3.36
CA THR A 203 -26.83 -1.71 -4.09
C THR A 203 -27.87 -0.92 -3.29
N ASP A 204 -28.51 0.02 -3.94
CA ASP A 204 -29.62 0.77 -3.36
C ASP A 204 -30.84 -0.16 -3.22
N GLU A 205 -31.35 -0.29 -2.01
CA GLU A 205 -32.43 -1.25 -1.71
C GLU A 205 -33.79 -0.84 -2.32
N GLU A 206 -34.00 0.47 -2.53
CA GLU A 206 -35.26 0.98 -3.07
C GLU A 206 -35.30 0.91 -4.60
N THR A 207 -34.19 1.27 -5.24
CA THR A 207 -34.10 1.36 -6.71
C THR A 207 -33.48 0.11 -7.35
N GLY A 208 -32.79 -0.72 -6.59
CA GLY A 208 -32.03 -1.86 -7.07
C GLY A 208 -30.75 -1.48 -7.86
N GLN A 209 -30.40 -0.20 -7.91
CA GLN A 209 -29.26 0.29 -8.65
C GLN A 209 -27.95 0.03 -7.92
N THR A 210 -26.89 -0.25 -8.67
CA THR A 210 -25.52 -0.31 -8.15
C THR A 210 -24.95 1.09 -8.07
N VAL A 211 -24.61 1.56 -6.87
CA VAL A 211 -24.04 2.90 -6.64
C VAL A 211 -22.56 2.76 -6.33
N LEU A 212 -21.73 3.34 -7.17
CA LEU A 212 -20.28 3.50 -6.97
C LEU A 212 -20.03 4.84 -6.29
N ARG A 213 -19.36 4.83 -5.12
CA ARG A 213 -19.03 6.02 -4.35
C ARG A 213 -17.52 6.24 -4.33
N GLY A 214 -17.09 7.51 -4.44
CA GLY A 214 -15.68 7.91 -4.46
C GLY A 214 -15.45 9.30 -3.90
N MET A 215 -14.20 9.75 -3.98
CA MET A 215 -13.71 10.99 -3.36
C MET A 215 -14.08 12.26 -4.11
N GLY A 216 -14.59 12.16 -5.33
CA GLY A 216 -14.98 13.32 -6.14
C GLY A 216 -15.47 12.93 -7.52
N GLU A 217 -16.04 13.91 -8.24
CA GLU A 217 -16.61 13.73 -9.58
C GLU A 217 -15.56 13.22 -10.57
N LEU A 218 -14.43 13.91 -10.68
CA LEU A 218 -13.35 13.52 -11.58
C LEU A 218 -12.78 12.13 -11.24
N HIS A 219 -12.73 11.77 -9.96
CA HIS A 219 -12.29 10.44 -9.52
C HIS A 219 -13.22 9.36 -10.10
N LEU A 220 -14.52 9.53 -9.97
CA LEU A 220 -15.51 8.57 -10.48
C LEU A 220 -15.57 8.55 -12.00
N GLU A 221 -15.48 9.69 -12.66
CA GLU A 221 -15.45 9.78 -14.14
C GLU A 221 -14.29 8.97 -14.72
N ILE A 222 -13.06 9.14 -14.21
CA ILE A 222 -11.88 8.40 -14.69
C ILE A 222 -12.02 6.89 -14.48
N ILE A 223 -12.74 6.47 -13.45
CA ILE A 223 -12.93 5.03 -13.16
C ILE A 223 -14.02 4.42 -14.05
N ILE A 224 -15.06 5.19 -14.39
CA ILE A 224 -16.20 4.72 -15.18
C ILE A 224 -15.87 4.69 -16.68
N ASP A 225 -15.02 5.60 -17.18
CA ASP A 225 -14.56 5.65 -18.57
C ASP A 225 -13.56 4.51 -18.91
#